data_f07c9e1d7e2341fe90570aa4fc503d52
#
_entry.id   f07c9e1d7e2341fe90570aa4fc503d52
#
_cell.length_a   1.000
_cell.length_b   1.000
_cell.length_c   1.000
_cell.angle_alpha   90.00
_cell.angle_beta   90.00
_cell.angle_gamma   90.00
#
_symmetry.space_group_name_H-M   'P 1'
#
loop_
_entity.id
_entity.type
_entity.pdbx_description
1 polymer ?
#
loop_
_entity_poly.entity_id
_entity_poly.type
_entity_poly.pdbx_seq_one_letter_code
_entity_poly.pdbx_strand_id
1 'polypeptide(L)'
;MAHESVSDVTMGTETAVDQEVDAFGPHYVKRLLAGRPFYIAHRMGGTEFPEYTRQGLDASLRAGFKALEVSVRRCASGEFVAIHDWKTTRTVPGTDYEIWKTPWSTLSKLRQASGPFLRLSDIVERIPSNVVLAIDHKTTSSQDQKNKGDLAAEAELFEYLHRAFGGHPERRVLWKTFAKGTSSARAKARGYMTMAMLYPNELASVKLSQWDVLGMEWNARPEAWSALKAAKRPTIAHIITSPGQAKRALAAGATGLMVSSPSKVHP
;
A
#
# COMPACT_ATOMS: atom_id res chain seq x y z
N MET A 1 49.25 29.21 -28.77
CA MET A 1 48.18 28.24 -29.00
C MET A 1 47.98 27.50 -27.70
N ALA A 2 46.94 27.86 -26.97
CA ALA A 2 46.63 27.30 -25.66
C ALA A 2 45.49 26.29 -25.86
N HIS A 3 45.68 25.08 -25.33
CA HIS A 3 44.64 24.07 -25.19
C HIS A 3 43.97 24.24 -23.83
N GLU A 4 42.75 24.67 -23.82
CA GLU A 4 41.87 24.58 -22.65
C GLU A 4 41.21 23.19 -22.63
N SER A 5 41.44 22.45 -21.57
CA SER A 5 40.69 21.23 -21.25
C SER A 5 39.58 21.59 -20.27
N VAL A 6 38.34 21.47 -20.75
CA VAL A 6 37.15 21.51 -19.90
C VAL A 6 36.81 20.09 -19.51
N SER A 7 36.88 19.79 -18.24
CA SER A 7 36.26 18.60 -17.66
C SER A 7 35.83 18.93 -16.22
N ASP A 8 34.60 19.39 -16.08
CA ASP A 8 33.92 19.39 -14.79
C ASP A 8 32.60 18.66 -14.93
N VAL A 9 32.66 17.34 -14.69
CA VAL A 9 31.48 16.51 -14.49
C VAL A 9 31.13 16.61 -13.01
N THR A 10 30.17 17.43 -12.70
CA THR A 10 29.53 17.46 -11.38
C THR A 10 28.89 16.12 -11.09
N MET A 11 29.53 15.32 -10.23
CA MET A 11 28.92 14.17 -9.60
C MET A 11 27.77 14.66 -8.73
N GLY A 12 26.55 14.18 -9.07
CA GLY A 12 25.35 14.40 -8.28
C GLY A 12 25.53 13.88 -6.87
N THR A 13 25.20 14.69 -5.90
CA THR A 13 25.19 14.35 -4.47
C THR A 13 24.16 13.25 -4.23
N GLU A 14 24.63 12.02 -4.01
CA GLU A 14 23.83 10.96 -3.40
C GLU A 14 23.27 11.47 -2.06
N THR A 15 21.95 11.42 -1.94
CA THR A 15 21.28 11.91 -0.73
C THR A 15 21.56 10.96 0.43
N ALA A 16 21.73 11.50 1.63
CA ALA A 16 22.09 10.84 2.88
C ALA A 16 21.18 9.64 3.30
N VAL A 17 20.15 9.34 2.54
CA VAL A 17 19.20 8.22 2.76
C VAL A 17 19.80 6.85 2.38
N ASP A 18 20.86 6.81 1.54
CA ASP A 18 21.49 5.56 1.10
C ASP A 18 22.47 4.93 2.10
N GLN A 19 22.79 5.61 3.20
CA GLN A 19 23.81 5.17 4.17
C GLN A 19 23.30 4.36 5.36
N GLU A 20 21.98 4.21 5.57
CA GLU A 20 21.45 3.33 6.62
C GLU A 20 21.27 1.88 6.14
N VAL A 21 22.36 1.21 5.78
CA VAL A 21 22.39 -0.25 5.69
C VAL A 21 22.92 -0.74 7.04
N ASP A 22 22.00 -1.04 7.96
CA ASP A 22 22.36 -1.74 9.20
C ASP A 22 22.52 -3.25 8.94
N ALA A 23 22.83 -4.03 9.99
CA ALA A 23 23.05 -5.47 9.91
C ALA A 23 21.85 -6.26 9.30
N PHE A 24 20.68 -5.65 9.16
CA PHE A 24 19.45 -6.28 8.67
C PHE A 24 19.08 -5.86 7.24
N GLY A 25 19.95 -5.12 6.56
CA GLY A 25 19.77 -4.68 5.18
C GLY A 25 18.93 -3.39 5.02
N PRO A 26 18.55 -3.03 3.79
CA PRO A 26 17.91 -1.75 3.51
C PRO A 26 16.49 -1.62 4.08
N HIS A 27 16.15 -0.43 4.59
CA HIS A 27 14.80 -0.11 5.04
C HIS A 27 13.95 0.42 3.86
N TYR A 28 13.41 -0.49 3.05
CA TYR A 28 12.74 -0.13 1.79
C TYR A 28 11.52 0.79 1.97
N VAL A 29 10.78 0.71 3.09
CA VAL A 29 9.69 1.65 3.38
C VAL A 29 10.21 3.08 3.52
N LYS A 30 11.29 3.31 4.26
CA LYS A 30 11.90 4.65 4.39
C LYS A 30 12.40 5.16 3.04
N ARG A 31 13.08 4.30 2.25
CA ARG A 31 13.54 4.65 0.90
C ARG A 31 12.39 5.03 -0.03
N LEU A 32 11.31 4.24 -0.03
CA LEU A 32 10.11 4.57 -0.79
C LEU A 32 9.58 5.96 -0.43
N LEU A 33 9.40 6.22 0.85
CA LEU A 33 8.81 7.48 1.36
C LEU A 33 9.74 8.70 1.21
N ALA A 34 11.02 8.50 0.99
CA ALA A 34 11.98 9.56 0.64
C ALA A 34 11.84 10.03 -0.82
N GLY A 35 11.35 9.17 -1.72
CA GLY A 35 11.09 9.52 -3.13
C GLY A 35 10.08 10.67 -3.27
N ARG A 36 10.25 11.49 -4.31
CA ARG A 36 9.34 12.61 -4.60
C ARG A 36 9.10 12.74 -6.10
N PRO A 37 7.91 12.33 -6.60
CA PRO A 37 6.85 11.61 -5.90
C PRO A 37 7.20 10.13 -5.67
N PHE A 38 6.65 9.51 -4.63
CA PHE A 38 6.64 8.05 -4.49
C PHE A 38 5.32 7.47 -5.00
N TYR A 39 5.35 6.19 -5.41
CA TYR A 39 4.20 5.54 -6.05
C TYR A 39 3.84 4.23 -5.34
N ILE A 40 2.53 4.00 -5.15
CA ILE A 40 1.98 2.73 -4.67
C ILE A 40 0.93 2.26 -5.66
N ALA A 41 1.02 1.02 -6.16
CA ALA A 41 0.00 0.45 -7.03
C ALA A 41 -1.22 0.02 -6.19
N HIS A 42 -2.32 0.77 -6.27
CA HIS A 42 -3.57 0.51 -5.57
C HIS A 42 -4.21 -0.79 -6.05
N ARG A 43 -4.49 -1.71 -5.12
CA ARG A 43 -5.01 -3.05 -5.43
C ARG A 43 -4.21 -3.76 -6.54
N MET A 44 -2.88 -3.50 -6.58
CA MET A 44 -1.99 -4.02 -7.62
C MET A 44 -2.41 -3.64 -9.05
N GLY A 45 -2.94 -2.41 -9.25
CA GLY A 45 -3.43 -1.93 -10.55
C GLY A 45 -4.93 -2.17 -10.77
N GLY A 46 -5.71 -2.24 -9.72
CA GLY A 46 -7.09 -2.75 -9.67
C GLY A 46 -8.19 -1.95 -10.38
N THR A 47 -7.89 -0.88 -11.13
CA THR A 47 -8.87 -0.25 -12.06
C THR A 47 -8.59 -0.68 -13.50
N GLU A 48 -7.34 -0.88 -13.84
CA GLU A 48 -6.91 -1.32 -15.18
C GLU A 48 -6.96 -2.83 -15.32
N PHE A 49 -6.63 -3.54 -14.24
CA PHE A 49 -6.68 -5.00 -14.14
C PHE A 49 -7.66 -5.43 -13.05
N PRO A 50 -8.22 -6.63 -13.09
CA PRO A 50 -8.93 -7.17 -11.93
C PRO A 50 -8.04 -7.15 -10.69
N GLU A 51 -8.59 -6.63 -9.58
CA GLU A 51 -7.83 -6.38 -8.36
C GLU A 51 -7.19 -7.64 -7.79
N TYR A 52 -5.98 -7.51 -7.27
CA TYR A 52 -5.20 -8.58 -6.62
C TYR A 52 -5.00 -9.83 -7.47
N THR A 53 -4.91 -9.67 -8.79
CA THR A 53 -4.60 -10.77 -9.70
C THR A 53 -3.11 -10.79 -10.05
N ARG A 54 -2.64 -11.96 -10.51
CA ARG A 54 -1.28 -12.10 -11.03
C ARG A 54 -0.99 -11.13 -12.18
N GLN A 55 -1.98 -10.91 -13.05
CA GLN A 55 -1.87 -9.98 -14.17
C GLN A 55 -1.61 -8.54 -13.68
N GLY A 56 -2.38 -8.06 -12.71
CA GLY A 56 -2.19 -6.73 -12.12
C GLY A 56 -0.86 -6.59 -11.38
N LEU A 57 -0.48 -7.63 -10.61
CA LEU A 57 0.82 -7.70 -9.94
C LEU A 57 1.98 -7.54 -10.94
N ASP A 58 2.01 -8.38 -11.97
CA ASP A 58 3.09 -8.40 -12.96
C ASP A 58 3.13 -7.11 -13.79
N ALA A 59 1.97 -6.55 -14.15
CA ALA A 59 1.88 -5.29 -14.86
C ALA A 59 2.40 -4.12 -14.02
N SER A 60 2.05 -4.05 -12.73
CA SER A 60 2.54 -3.01 -11.83
C SER A 60 4.06 -3.11 -11.63
N LEU A 61 4.60 -4.32 -11.46
CA LEU A 61 6.05 -4.51 -11.34
C LEU A 61 6.80 -4.12 -12.64
N ARG A 62 6.27 -4.50 -13.82
CA ARG A 62 6.85 -4.09 -15.13
C ARG A 62 6.79 -2.58 -15.34
N ALA A 63 5.76 -1.91 -14.82
CA ALA A 63 5.64 -0.46 -14.87
C ALA A 63 6.57 0.27 -13.88
N GLY A 64 7.39 -0.46 -13.12
CA GLY A 64 8.41 0.10 -12.24
C GLY A 64 7.98 0.35 -10.80
N PHE A 65 6.75 0.00 -10.43
CA PHE A 65 6.30 0.19 -9.05
C PHE A 65 7.16 -0.58 -8.04
N LYS A 66 7.60 0.11 -7.00
CA LYS A 66 8.34 -0.44 -5.86
C LYS A 66 7.47 -0.58 -4.62
N ALA A 67 6.16 -0.30 -4.73
CA ALA A 67 5.20 -0.55 -3.68
C ALA A 67 3.85 -0.97 -4.25
N LEU A 68 3.25 -1.97 -3.62
CA LEU A 68 1.96 -2.55 -3.99
C LEU A 68 1.02 -2.49 -2.79
N GLU A 69 -0.19 -1.99 -2.98
CA GLU A 69 -1.21 -2.04 -1.94
C GLU A 69 -1.98 -3.35 -2.05
N VAL A 70 -2.10 -4.04 -0.91
CA VAL A 70 -2.75 -5.34 -0.80
C VAL A 70 -3.69 -5.35 0.40
N SER A 71 -5.00 -5.41 0.14
CA SER A 71 -5.97 -5.74 1.19
C SER A 71 -5.98 -7.23 1.44
N VAL A 72 -5.95 -7.63 2.69
CA VAL A 72 -5.92 -9.06 3.08
C VAL A 72 -7.00 -9.38 4.09
N ARG A 73 -7.56 -10.59 3.94
CA ARG A 73 -8.52 -11.19 4.86
C ARG A 73 -8.15 -12.64 5.13
N ARG A 74 -8.27 -13.06 6.39
CA ARG A 74 -8.08 -14.46 6.76
C ARG A 74 -9.30 -15.28 6.36
N CYS A 75 -9.11 -16.36 5.62
CA CYS A 75 -10.17 -17.33 5.30
C CYS A 75 -10.33 -18.39 6.40
N ALA A 76 -11.35 -19.23 6.29
CA ALA A 76 -11.70 -20.22 7.33
C ALA A 76 -10.58 -21.23 7.61
N SER A 77 -9.75 -21.56 6.63
CA SER A 77 -8.63 -22.49 6.78
C SER A 77 -7.30 -21.84 7.20
N GLY A 78 -7.31 -20.52 7.44
CA GLY A 78 -6.18 -19.79 8.03
C GLY A 78 -5.31 -19.00 7.04
N GLU A 79 -5.49 -19.16 5.74
CA GLU A 79 -4.74 -18.42 4.74
C GLU A 79 -5.22 -16.97 4.64
N PHE A 80 -4.29 -16.05 4.40
CA PHE A 80 -4.59 -14.65 4.09
C PHE A 80 -4.82 -14.50 2.60
N VAL A 81 -6.04 -14.18 2.21
CA VAL A 81 -6.47 -13.99 0.82
C VAL A 81 -6.41 -12.52 0.46
N ALA A 82 -5.84 -12.20 -0.69
CA ALA A 82 -5.81 -10.85 -1.23
C ALA A 82 -7.19 -10.50 -1.79
N ILE A 83 -7.98 -9.73 -1.03
CA ILE A 83 -9.32 -9.28 -1.39
C ILE A 83 -9.69 -8.05 -0.55
N HIS A 84 -10.35 -7.07 -1.20
CA HIS A 84 -10.82 -5.87 -0.50
C HIS A 84 -12.09 -6.12 0.32
N ASP A 85 -13.07 -6.78 -0.28
CA ASP A 85 -14.39 -6.95 0.32
C ASP A 85 -14.45 -8.15 1.25
N TRP A 86 -15.40 -8.16 2.16
CA TRP A 86 -15.63 -9.29 3.06
C TRP A 86 -16.34 -10.46 2.39
N LYS A 87 -16.90 -10.25 1.18
CA LYS A 87 -17.56 -11.24 0.33
C LYS A 87 -17.01 -11.25 -1.08
N THR A 88 -17.23 -12.34 -1.79
CA THR A 88 -16.80 -12.53 -3.18
C THR A 88 -17.69 -11.85 -4.21
N THR A 89 -18.91 -11.46 -3.85
CA THR A 89 -20.00 -11.04 -4.74
C THR A 89 -19.60 -10.01 -5.81
N ARG A 90 -18.79 -9.00 -5.43
CA ARG A 90 -18.38 -7.95 -6.37
C ARG A 90 -17.30 -8.41 -7.36
N THR A 91 -16.39 -9.26 -6.91
CA THR A 91 -15.22 -9.71 -7.72
C THR A 91 -15.48 -10.98 -8.50
N VAL A 92 -16.43 -11.82 -8.03
CA VAL A 92 -16.84 -13.04 -8.68
C VAL A 92 -18.37 -13.07 -8.77
N PRO A 93 -18.97 -12.46 -9.82
CA PRO A 93 -20.43 -12.43 -9.99
C PRO A 93 -21.06 -13.82 -9.89
N GLY A 94 -22.23 -13.90 -9.26
CA GLY A 94 -22.93 -15.17 -9.04
C GLY A 94 -22.48 -15.95 -7.81
N THR A 95 -21.54 -15.41 -7.02
CA THR A 95 -21.12 -16.01 -5.75
C THR A 95 -21.38 -15.06 -4.57
N ASP A 96 -21.56 -15.61 -3.35
CA ASP A 96 -21.78 -14.84 -2.11
C ASP A 96 -21.03 -15.47 -0.93
N TYR A 97 -19.79 -15.86 -1.13
CA TYR A 97 -18.97 -16.43 -0.06
C TYR A 97 -18.44 -15.35 0.86
N GLU A 98 -18.69 -15.49 2.16
CA GLU A 98 -18.00 -14.72 3.19
C GLU A 98 -16.59 -15.28 3.41
N ILE A 99 -15.56 -14.47 3.21
CA ILE A 99 -14.17 -14.92 3.20
C ILE A 99 -13.79 -15.66 4.47
N TRP A 100 -14.09 -15.12 5.64
CA TRP A 100 -13.73 -15.70 6.94
C TRP A 100 -14.46 -17.02 7.27
N LYS A 101 -15.57 -17.30 6.58
CA LYS A 101 -16.34 -18.57 6.71
C LYS A 101 -16.00 -19.61 5.65
N THR A 102 -15.23 -19.23 4.64
CA THR A 102 -14.99 -20.07 3.46
C THR A 102 -13.54 -20.55 3.46
N PRO A 103 -13.27 -21.87 3.33
CA PRO A 103 -11.91 -22.38 3.29
C PRO A 103 -11.23 -22.07 1.95
N TRP A 104 -9.91 -22.00 1.95
CA TRP A 104 -9.11 -21.74 0.75
C TRP A 104 -9.38 -22.76 -0.38
N SER A 105 -9.62 -24.02 -0.04
CA SER A 105 -9.96 -25.06 -1.01
C SER A 105 -11.20 -24.74 -1.86
N THR A 106 -12.11 -23.91 -1.36
CA THR A 106 -13.25 -23.36 -2.10
C THR A 106 -12.87 -22.07 -2.81
N LEU A 107 -12.26 -21.10 -2.10
CA LEU A 107 -11.91 -19.79 -2.67
C LEU A 107 -10.92 -19.92 -3.84
N SER A 108 -9.98 -20.86 -3.79
CA SER A 108 -8.99 -21.09 -4.85
C SER A 108 -9.58 -21.55 -6.18
N LYS A 109 -10.81 -22.08 -6.17
CA LYS A 109 -11.54 -22.51 -7.39
C LYS A 109 -12.27 -21.36 -8.06
N LEU A 110 -12.51 -20.27 -7.34
CA LEU A 110 -13.20 -19.10 -7.89
C LEU A 110 -12.30 -18.36 -8.86
N ARG A 111 -12.90 -17.76 -9.88
CA ARG A 111 -12.20 -17.00 -10.91
C ARG A 111 -12.74 -15.58 -10.98
N GLN A 112 -11.86 -14.63 -10.76
CA GLN A 112 -12.05 -13.27 -11.24
C GLN A 112 -11.83 -13.23 -12.76
N ALA A 113 -12.17 -12.13 -13.42
CA ALA A 113 -12.09 -12.02 -14.89
C ALA A 113 -10.71 -12.40 -15.48
N SER A 114 -9.61 -12.25 -14.74
CA SER A 114 -8.24 -12.55 -15.23
C SER A 114 -7.51 -13.64 -14.43
N GLY A 115 -8.22 -14.42 -13.64
CA GLY A 115 -7.58 -15.53 -12.94
C GLY A 115 -8.08 -15.79 -11.51
N PRO A 116 -7.44 -16.71 -10.80
CA PRO A 116 -7.80 -17.07 -9.42
C PRO A 116 -7.47 -15.94 -8.45
N PHE A 117 -8.07 -15.99 -7.26
CA PHE A 117 -7.58 -15.25 -6.12
C PHE A 117 -6.12 -15.60 -5.81
N LEU A 118 -5.39 -14.65 -5.24
CA LEU A 118 -4.06 -14.88 -4.69
C LEU A 118 -4.12 -14.88 -3.16
N ARG A 119 -3.30 -15.69 -2.55
CA ARG A 119 -2.97 -15.56 -1.13
C ARG A 119 -1.88 -14.52 -0.96
N LEU A 120 -1.74 -14.00 0.24
CA LEU A 120 -0.62 -13.14 0.57
C LEU A 120 0.73 -13.86 0.36
N SER A 121 0.81 -15.16 0.64
CA SER A 121 1.99 -15.97 0.36
C SER A 121 2.38 -15.98 -1.12
N ASP A 122 1.40 -16.15 -2.01
CA ASP A 122 1.63 -16.16 -3.46
C ASP A 122 2.20 -14.81 -3.96
N ILE A 123 1.81 -13.71 -3.30
CA ILE A 123 2.33 -12.36 -3.58
C ILE A 123 3.74 -12.20 -3.03
N VAL A 124 3.97 -12.57 -1.76
CA VAL A 124 5.29 -12.44 -1.09
C VAL A 124 6.37 -13.23 -1.83
N GLU A 125 6.06 -14.45 -2.27
CA GLU A 125 6.98 -15.30 -3.02
C GLU A 125 7.36 -14.72 -4.40
N ARG A 126 6.48 -13.90 -4.97
CA ARG A 126 6.67 -13.37 -6.34
C ARG A 126 7.33 -11.99 -6.38
N ILE A 127 7.18 -11.18 -5.36
CA ILE A 127 7.70 -9.81 -5.38
C ILE A 127 9.21 -9.77 -5.16
N PRO A 128 9.94 -8.93 -5.92
CA PRO A 128 11.36 -8.68 -5.66
C PRO A 128 11.63 -8.21 -4.22
N SER A 129 12.83 -8.47 -3.73
CA SER A 129 13.23 -8.13 -2.34
C SER A 129 13.15 -6.64 -2.01
N ASN A 130 13.22 -5.77 -3.01
CA ASN A 130 13.14 -4.31 -2.85
C ASN A 130 11.72 -3.73 -3.03
N VAL A 131 10.69 -4.57 -3.09
CA VAL A 131 9.29 -4.13 -3.20
C VAL A 131 8.65 -4.08 -1.83
N VAL A 132 7.96 -2.97 -1.55
CA VAL A 132 7.18 -2.72 -0.33
C VAL A 132 5.75 -3.22 -0.51
N LEU A 133 5.18 -3.84 0.51
CA LEU A 133 3.74 -4.12 0.59
C LEU A 133 3.07 -3.08 1.51
N ALA A 134 2.15 -2.29 0.97
CA ALA A 134 1.22 -1.49 1.75
C ALA A 134 0.03 -2.38 2.14
N ILE A 135 0.12 -3.02 3.30
CA ILE A 135 -0.89 -3.98 3.77
C ILE A 135 -2.08 -3.23 4.36
N ASP A 136 -3.26 -3.50 3.82
CA ASP A 136 -4.56 -3.01 4.28
C ASP A 136 -5.35 -4.17 4.91
N HIS A 137 -5.15 -4.38 6.20
CA HIS A 137 -5.97 -5.32 6.96
C HIS A 137 -7.23 -4.61 7.48
N LYS A 138 -8.41 -5.12 7.11
CA LYS A 138 -9.69 -4.43 7.32
C LYS A 138 -10.23 -4.60 8.75
N THR A 139 -9.44 -4.21 9.75
CA THR A 139 -9.77 -4.39 11.18
C THR A 139 -10.57 -3.24 11.81
N THR A 140 -10.83 -2.14 11.09
CA THR A 140 -11.24 -0.88 11.72
C THR A 140 -12.44 -0.19 11.06
N SER A 141 -13.10 -0.83 10.09
CA SER A 141 -14.26 -0.25 9.44
C SER A 141 -15.56 -0.50 10.23
N SER A 142 -16.60 0.30 10.01
CA SER A 142 -17.96 0.04 10.54
C SER A 142 -18.54 -1.31 10.07
N GLN A 143 -17.88 -1.97 9.15
CA GLN A 143 -18.13 -3.34 8.71
C GLN A 143 -17.52 -4.38 9.64
N ASP A 144 -16.75 -3.99 10.67
CA ASP A 144 -16.00 -4.90 11.55
C ASP A 144 -16.89 -5.86 12.32
N GLN A 145 -18.11 -5.46 12.65
CA GLN A 145 -19.10 -6.38 13.23
C GLN A 145 -19.46 -7.53 12.27
N LYS A 146 -19.39 -7.28 10.96
CA LYS A 146 -19.57 -8.29 9.90
C LYS A 146 -18.27 -9.03 9.60
N ASN A 147 -17.11 -8.47 9.98
CA ASN A 147 -15.77 -8.96 9.71
C ASN A 147 -15.04 -9.42 10.98
N LYS A 148 -15.74 -10.02 11.94
CA LYS A 148 -15.14 -10.48 13.22
C LYS A 148 -13.89 -11.35 13.03
N GLY A 149 -13.84 -12.13 11.94
CA GLY A 149 -12.68 -12.94 11.60
C GLY A 149 -11.42 -12.11 11.29
N ASP A 150 -11.57 -10.92 10.73
CA ASP A 150 -10.43 -10.05 10.41
C ASP A 150 -9.79 -9.47 11.68
N LEU A 151 -10.59 -9.07 12.66
CA LEU A 151 -10.09 -8.59 13.96
C LEU A 151 -9.31 -9.68 14.71
N ALA A 152 -9.86 -10.89 14.74
CA ALA A 152 -9.20 -12.03 15.38
C ALA A 152 -7.91 -12.43 14.67
N ALA A 153 -7.82 -12.19 13.36
CA ALA A 153 -6.70 -12.57 12.52
C ALA A 153 -5.53 -11.58 12.53
N GLU A 154 -5.68 -10.38 13.09
CA GLU A 154 -4.60 -9.36 13.02
C GLU A 154 -3.30 -9.84 13.68
N ALA A 155 -3.38 -10.48 14.83
CA ALA A 155 -2.19 -11.03 15.50
C ALA A 155 -1.51 -12.11 14.64
N GLU A 156 -2.31 -13.00 14.03
CA GLU A 156 -1.80 -14.04 13.14
C GLU A 156 -1.16 -13.44 11.88
N LEU A 157 -1.69 -12.32 11.37
CA LEU A 157 -1.10 -11.60 10.24
C LEU A 157 0.27 -11.02 10.60
N PHE A 158 0.41 -10.40 11.77
CA PHE A 158 1.71 -9.92 12.24
C PHE A 158 2.73 -11.04 12.36
N GLU A 159 2.34 -12.18 12.91
CA GLU A 159 3.21 -13.36 13.01
C GLU A 159 3.57 -13.94 11.63
N TYR A 160 2.60 -13.96 10.71
CA TYR A 160 2.87 -14.36 9.32
C TYR A 160 3.91 -13.44 8.67
N LEU A 161 3.71 -12.12 8.75
CA LEU A 161 4.62 -11.13 8.17
C LEU A 161 6.02 -11.21 8.80
N HIS A 162 6.11 -11.42 10.11
CA HIS A 162 7.38 -11.60 10.80
C HIS A 162 8.18 -12.77 10.20
N ARG A 163 7.56 -13.93 10.04
CA ARG A 163 8.21 -15.09 9.41
C ARG A 163 8.53 -14.86 7.93
N ALA A 164 7.60 -14.29 7.17
CA ALA A 164 7.73 -14.09 5.73
C ALA A 164 8.84 -13.10 5.34
N PHE A 165 9.17 -12.16 6.24
CA PHE A 165 10.20 -11.13 6.01
C PHE A 165 11.42 -11.29 6.94
N GLY A 166 11.70 -12.50 7.38
CA GLY A 166 12.94 -12.80 8.10
C GLY A 166 13.12 -12.06 9.42
N GLY A 167 12.03 -11.82 10.15
CA GLY A 167 12.04 -11.12 11.43
C GLY A 167 11.92 -9.59 11.35
N HIS A 168 12.06 -9.00 10.16
CA HIS A 168 12.11 -7.55 9.96
C HIS A 168 11.06 -7.05 8.95
N PRO A 169 9.77 -7.35 9.15
CA PRO A 169 8.71 -6.95 8.22
C PRO A 169 8.54 -5.42 8.12
N GLU A 170 8.89 -4.66 9.17
CA GLU A 170 8.82 -3.19 9.21
C GLU A 170 9.66 -2.52 8.11
N ARG A 171 10.65 -3.22 7.57
CA ARG A 171 11.50 -2.72 6.48
C ARG A 171 10.85 -2.78 5.11
N ARG A 172 9.85 -3.66 4.95
CA ARG A 172 9.19 -3.94 3.67
C ARG A 172 7.67 -3.80 3.72
N VAL A 173 7.07 -3.61 4.89
CA VAL A 173 5.63 -3.48 5.07
C VAL A 173 5.29 -2.11 5.61
N LEU A 174 4.45 -1.37 4.86
CA LEU A 174 3.78 -0.16 5.30
C LEU A 174 2.36 -0.54 5.74
N TRP A 175 2.02 -0.27 7.00
CA TRP A 175 0.70 -0.63 7.53
C TRP A 175 -0.33 0.44 7.19
N LYS A 176 -1.23 0.10 6.26
CA LYS A 176 -2.31 0.99 5.80
C LYS A 176 -3.60 0.69 6.55
N THR A 177 -4.29 1.71 7.03
CA THR A 177 -5.61 1.55 7.66
C THR A 177 -6.41 2.84 7.63
N PHE A 178 -7.72 2.76 7.94
CA PHE A 178 -8.52 3.95 8.20
C PHE A 178 -8.08 4.62 9.50
N ALA A 179 -8.21 5.96 9.55
CA ALA A 179 -7.69 6.76 10.66
C ALA A 179 -8.42 6.52 12.00
N LYS A 180 -9.64 6.04 11.96
CA LYS A 180 -10.47 5.72 13.14
C LYS A 180 -10.30 4.26 13.54
N GLY A 181 -9.27 3.92 14.26
CA GLY A 181 -9.11 2.55 14.73
C GLY A 181 -7.84 2.33 15.54
N THR A 182 -7.77 1.19 16.20
CA THR A 182 -6.66 0.84 17.09
C THR A 182 -5.56 0.00 16.44
N SER A 183 -5.77 -0.45 15.20
CA SER A 183 -4.81 -1.27 14.45
C SER A 183 -3.47 -0.58 14.25
N SER A 184 -3.48 0.74 13.97
CA SER A 184 -2.25 1.52 13.81
C SER A 184 -1.37 1.55 15.06
N ALA A 185 -1.94 1.61 16.25
CA ALA A 185 -1.19 1.58 17.50
C ALA A 185 -0.49 0.23 17.68
N ARG A 186 -1.19 -0.88 17.38
CA ARG A 186 -0.61 -2.23 17.46
C ARG A 186 0.49 -2.46 16.41
N ALA A 187 0.33 -1.90 15.21
CA ALA A 187 1.36 -1.93 14.18
C ALA A 187 2.60 -1.12 14.58
N LYS A 188 2.41 0.10 15.10
CA LYS A 188 3.52 0.93 15.59
C LYS A 188 4.30 0.28 16.73
N ALA A 189 3.62 -0.38 17.66
CA ALA A 189 4.26 -1.12 18.74
C ALA A 189 5.18 -2.25 18.24
N ARG A 190 5.03 -2.66 16.97
CA ARG A 190 5.85 -3.65 16.27
C ARG A 190 6.83 -3.03 15.27
N GLY A 191 7.03 -1.72 15.31
CA GLY A 191 7.99 -1.01 14.45
C GLY A 191 7.49 -0.63 13.05
N TYR A 192 6.26 -0.98 12.67
CA TYR A 192 5.75 -0.62 11.35
C TYR A 192 5.53 0.89 11.21
N MET A 193 5.90 1.45 10.07
CA MET A 193 5.38 2.74 9.64
C MET A 193 3.91 2.61 9.23
N THR A 194 3.12 3.64 9.55
CA THR A 194 1.65 3.60 9.40
C THR A 194 1.17 4.65 8.40
N MET A 195 0.20 4.26 7.58
CA MET A 195 -0.46 5.15 6.61
C MET A 195 -1.96 5.25 6.93
N ALA A 196 -2.40 6.48 7.23
CA ALA A 196 -3.82 6.77 7.41
C ALA A 196 -4.49 7.02 6.07
N MET A 197 -5.61 6.36 5.83
CA MET A 197 -6.55 6.77 4.78
C MET A 197 -7.60 7.68 5.44
N LEU A 198 -7.64 8.92 4.97
CA LEU A 198 -8.45 10.00 5.52
C LEU A 198 -9.50 10.46 4.53
N TYR A 199 -10.64 10.86 5.05
CA TYR A 199 -11.63 11.66 4.33
C TYR A 199 -11.62 13.11 4.84
N PRO A 200 -12.02 14.10 4.02
CA PRO A 200 -11.98 15.51 4.42
C PRO A 200 -12.70 15.82 5.73
N ASN A 201 -13.81 15.13 6.00
CA ASN A 201 -14.61 15.29 7.22
C ASN A 201 -13.97 14.68 8.48
N GLU A 202 -12.90 13.93 8.34
CA GLU A 202 -12.19 13.31 9.46
C GLU A 202 -11.05 14.17 10.01
N LEU A 203 -10.57 15.17 9.23
CA LEU A 203 -9.39 15.97 9.56
C LEU A 203 -9.48 16.66 10.92
N ALA A 204 -10.67 17.11 11.32
CA ALA A 204 -10.88 17.78 12.62
C ALA A 204 -10.84 16.81 13.81
N SER A 205 -11.04 15.51 13.59
CA SER A 205 -11.14 14.49 14.64
C SER A 205 -9.94 13.56 14.74
N VAL A 206 -9.01 13.64 13.79
CA VAL A 206 -7.85 12.75 13.73
C VAL A 206 -6.57 13.50 14.10
N LYS A 207 -5.81 12.95 15.05
CA LYS A 207 -4.48 13.45 15.38
C LYS A 207 -3.48 13.07 14.29
N LEU A 208 -3.27 13.96 13.29
CA LEU A 208 -2.44 13.70 12.12
C LEU A 208 -0.98 13.35 12.47
N SER A 209 -0.43 13.96 13.55
CA SER A 209 0.96 13.72 13.97
C SER A 209 1.27 12.30 14.43
N GLN A 210 0.25 11.49 14.70
CA GLN A 210 0.45 10.08 15.09
C GLN A 210 0.70 9.15 13.90
N TRP A 211 0.59 9.64 12.66
CA TRP A 211 0.76 8.85 11.45
C TRP A 211 2.06 9.18 10.74
N ASP A 212 2.62 8.21 10.04
CA ASP A 212 3.85 8.40 9.28
C ASP A 212 3.56 8.86 7.85
N VAL A 213 2.42 8.47 7.29
CA VAL A 213 1.92 8.87 5.97
C VAL A 213 0.44 9.23 6.06
N LEU A 214 0.03 10.28 5.37
CA LEU A 214 -1.36 10.78 5.35
C LEU A 214 -1.93 10.65 3.94
N GLY A 215 -2.97 9.83 3.77
CA GLY A 215 -3.68 9.63 2.50
C GLY A 215 -4.94 10.47 2.41
N MET A 216 -5.17 11.11 1.24
CA MET A 216 -6.34 11.93 0.97
C MET A 216 -6.81 11.72 -0.47
N GLU A 217 -8.11 11.90 -0.72
CA GLU A 217 -8.66 11.89 -2.07
C GLU A 217 -8.01 12.99 -2.93
N TRP A 218 -7.60 12.64 -4.15
CA TRP A 218 -6.89 13.56 -5.06
C TRP A 218 -7.67 14.83 -5.41
N ASN A 219 -9.00 14.77 -5.34
CA ASN A 219 -9.95 15.86 -5.62
C ASN A 219 -10.45 16.55 -4.35
N ALA A 220 -9.90 16.26 -3.19
CA ALA A 220 -10.25 16.96 -1.97
C ALA A 220 -9.97 18.47 -2.08
N ARG A 221 -10.75 19.24 -1.31
CA ARG A 221 -10.64 20.72 -1.33
C ARG A 221 -9.23 21.19 -0.89
N PRO A 222 -8.79 22.37 -1.36
CA PRO A 222 -7.47 22.93 -1.01
C PRO A 222 -7.20 23.00 0.49
N GLU A 223 -8.23 23.26 1.31
CA GLU A 223 -8.10 23.34 2.77
C GLU A 223 -7.68 21.99 3.38
N ALA A 224 -8.20 20.87 2.85
CA ALA A 224 -7.80 19.55 3.29
C ALA A 224 -6.32 19.28 2.99
N TRP A 225 -5.86 19.61 1.79
CA TRP A 225 -4.46 19.48 1.41
C TRP A 225 -3.55 20.40 2.21
N SER A 226 -3.99 21.62 2.53
CA SER A 226 -3.28 22.55 3.38
C SER A 226 -3.08 22.00 4.80
N ALA A 227 -4.12 21.37 5.37
CA ALA A 227 -4.04 20.72 6.68
C ALA A 227 -3.04 19.56 6.69
N LEU A 228 -3.04 18.72 5.64
CA LEU A 228 -2.08 17.63 5.52
C LEU A 228 -0.63 18.16 5.39
N LYS A 229 -0.43 19.19 4.60
CA LYS A 229 0.89 19.84 4.43
C LYS A 229 1.42 20.42 5.75
N ALA A 230 0.53 21.03 6.56
CA ALA A 230 0.89 21.58 7.86
C ALA A 230 1.36 20.48 8.85
N ALA A 231 0.92 19.24 8.69
CA ALA A 231 1.36 18.11 9.51
C ALA A 231 2.82 17.69 9.26
N LYS A 232 3.46 18.19 8.19
CA LYS A 232 4.87 17.90 7.81
C LYS A 232 5.17 16.39 7.71
N ARG A 233 4.22 15.62 7.19
CA ARG A 233 4.34 14.18 6.93
C ARG A 233 4.29 13.91 5.43
N PRO A 234 4.87 12.82 4.93
CA PRO A 234 4.59 12.34 3.59
C PRO A 234 3.08 12.23 3.37
N THR A 235 2.61 12.70 2.22
CA THR A 235 1.19 12.67 1.85
C THR A 235 1.01 11.86 0.59
N ILE A 236 -0.08 11.09 0.49
CA ILE A 236 -0.39 10.31 -0.70
C ILE A 236 -1.80 10.62 -1.20
N ALA A 237 -1.90 10.94 -2.49
CA ALA A 237 -3.20 11.13 -3.12
C ALA A 237 -3.76 9.80 -3.65
N HIS A 238 -5.04 9.55 -3.40
CA HIS A 238 -5.74 8.36 -3.84
C HIS A 238 -7.12 8.70 -4.44
N ILE A 239 -7.64 7.97 -5.35
CA ILE A 239 -7.09 6.91 -6.18
C ILE A 239 -6.81 7.52 -7.54
N ILE A 240 -5.59 7.37 -8.03
CA ILE A 240 -5.16 7.98 -9.30
C ILE A 240 -5.36 6.99 -10.44
N THR A 241 -6.06 7.43 -11.49
CA THR A 241 -6.35 6.63 -12.69
C THR A 241 -5.95 7.31 -14.00
N SER A 242 -5.48 8.57 -13.92
CA SER A 242 -5.06 9.34 -15.11
C SER A 242 -3.93 10.33 -14.81
N PRO A 243 -3.14 10.72 -15.83
CA PRO A 243 -2.09 11.74 -15.68
C PRO A 243 -2.63 13.10 -15.20
N GLY A 244 -3.86 13.47 -15.61
CA GLY A 244 -4.48 14.73 -15.17
C GLY A 244 -4.77 14.73 -13.66
N GLN A 245 -5.23 13.61 -13.11
CA GLN A 245 -5.43 13.46 -11.65
C GLN A 245 -4.09 13.51 -10.91
N ALA A 246 -3.07 12.82 -11.43
CA ALA A 246 -1.73 12.83 -10.86
C ALA A 246 -1.15 14.26 -10.80
N LYS A 247 -1.20 14.98 -11.92
CA LYS A 247 -0.75 16.39 -11.99
C LYS A 247 -1.49 17.28 -10.97
N ARG A 248 -2.80 17.15 -10.87
CA ARG A 248 -3.61 17.93 -9.92
C ARG A 248 -3.25 17.60 -8.48
N ALA A 249 -3.10 16.33 -8.13
CA ALA A 249 -2.73 15.89 -6.80
C ALA A 249 -1.35 16.42 -6.37
N LEU A 250 -0.35 16.33 -7.25
CA LEU A 250 1.00 16.86 -6.99
C LEU A 250 0.98 18.39 -6.83
N ALA A 251 0.22 19.11 -7.66
CA ALA A 251 0.04 20.54 -7.53
C ALA A 251 -0.65 20.94 -6.21
N ALA A 252 -1.54 20.11 -5.68
CA ALA A 252 -2.18 20.30 -4.38
C ALA A 252 -1.23 20.05 -3.19
N GLY A 253 -0.06 19.42 -3.43
CA GLY A 253 0.96 19.15 -2.43
C GLY A 253 1.10 17.70 -2.01
N ALA A 254 0.51 16.76 -2.76
CA ALA A 254 0.79 15.34 -2.56
C ALA A 254 2.27 15.04 -2.84
N THR A 255 2.90 14.23 -1.99
CA THR A 255 4.27 13.77 -2.16
C THR A 255 4.34 12.31 -2.64
N GLY A 256 3.18 11.67 -2.78
CA GLY A 256 3.03 10.32 -3.31
C GLY A 256 1.71 10.13 -4.02
N LEU A 257 1.62 9.10 -4.84
CA LEU A 257 0.46 8.75 -5.65
C LEU A 257 0.08 7.28 -5.47
N MET A 258 -1.17 7.02 -5.09
CA MET A 258 -1.75 5.67 -5.04
C MET A 258 -2.51 5.44 -6.36
N VAL A 259 -1.93 4.61 -7.23
CA VAL A 259 -2.29 4.49 -8.64
C VAL A 259 -3.01 3.18 -8.93
N SER A 260 -4.17 3.25 -9.56
CA SER A 260 -4.95 2.08 -10.01
C SER A 260 -4.80 1.74 -11.50
N SER A 261 -4.14 2.61 -12.29
CA SER A 261 -3.93 2.43 -13.73
C SER A 261 -2.44 2.54 -14.08
N PRO A 262 -1.66 1.49 -13.80
CA PRO A 262 -0.20 1.53 -13.89
C PRO A 262 0.34 1.74 -15.30
N SER A 263 -0.40 1.45 -16.37
CA SER A 263 0.03 1.78 -17.73
C SER A 263 -0.09 3.26 -18.07
N LYS A 264 -0.90 4.02 -17.33
CA LYS A 264 -1.18 5.44 -17.58
C LYS A 264 -0.39 6.37 -16.67
N VAL A 265 -0.15 5.93 -15.43
CA VAL A 265 0.58 6.68 -14.42
C VAL A 265 1.51 5.70 -13.70
N HIS A 266 2.81 5.95 -13.77
CA HIS A 266 3.84 5.08 -13.20
C HIS A 266 5.06 5.90 -12.78
N PRO A 267 6.01 5.33 -12.00
CA PRO A 267 7.27 5.96 -11.61
C PRO A 267 8.09 6.46 -12.78
#